data_c760eca4dcb686d1672ed4b68fa5ba05
#
_entry.id   c760eca4dcb686d1672ed4b68fa5ba05
#
_cell.length_a   1.000
_cell.length_b   1.000
_cell.length_c   1.000
_cell.angle_alpha   90.00
_cell.angle_beta   90.00
_cell.angle_gamma   90.00
#
_symmetry.space_group_name_H-M   'P 1'
#
loop_
_entity.id
_entity.type
_entity.pdbx_description
1 polymer ?
#
loop_
_entity_poly.entity_id
_entity_poly.type
_entity_poly.pdbx_seq_one_letter_code
_entity_poly.pdbx_strand_id
1 'polypeptide(L)'
;MTDIPEQAISWAQRPINAGKEHVLNTYEFDIDGAVSEGYRYKHFIAYDSEWLEFVVANRRGEQLWKAYDIVEGGIANDRVFNTIELYAAGLTPMEDALKKLQYEKPNNQICLLRQPLVDKYLHFIEAKQIEP
;
A
#
# COMPACT_ATOMS: atom_id res chain seq x y z
N MET A 1 5.45 2.21 -2.46
CA MET A 1 5.28 3.39 -3.32
C MET A 1 3.80 3.61 -3.62
N THR A 2 3.46 4.75 -4.17
CA THR A 2 2.07 5.12 -4.47
C THR A 2 2.00 5.82 -5.81
N ASP A 3 0.82 5.77 -6.44
CA ASP A 3 0.49 6.55 -7.63
C ASP A 3 -0.26 7.86 -7.28
N ILE A 4 -0.40 8.17 -5.98
CA ILE A 4 -1.04 9.39 -5.48
C ILE A 4 0.04 10.33 -4.96
N PRO A 5 0.44 11.37 -5.73
CA PRO A 5 1.52 12.27 -5.33
C PRO A 5 1.31 12.92 -3.96
N GLU A 6 0.09 13.34 -3.65
CA GLU A 6 -0.25 13.96 -2.37
C GLU A 6 -0.02 13.03 -1.19
N GLN A 7 -0.23 11.74 -1.37
CA GLN A 7 0.02 10.73 -0.34
C GLN A 7 1.54 10.64 -0.05
N ALA A 8 2.36 10.60 -1.10
CA ALA A 8 3.81 10.57 -0.95
C ALA A 8 4.34 11.83 -0.27
N ILE A 9 3.82 12.99 -0.65
CA ILE A 9 4.20 14.28 -0.06
C ILE A 9 3.83 14.30 1.43
N SER A 10 2.61 13.87 1.77
CA SER A 10 2.16 13.81 3.16
C SER A 10 3.05 12.91 4.02
N TRP A 11 3.52 11.81 3.46
CA TRP A 11 4.45 10.92 4.17
C TRP A 11 5.78 11.60 4.47
N ALA A 12 6.34 12.33 3.49
CA ALA A 12 7.59 13.06 3.68
C ALA A 12 7.45 14.16 4.74
N GLN A 13 6.28 14.79 4.83
CA GLN A 13 5.98 15.90 5.74
C GLN A 13 5.54 15.46 7.14
N ARG A 14 5.59 14.19 7.47
CA ARG A 14 5.20 13.70 8.81
C ARG A 14 6.08 14.33 9.90
N PRO A 15 5.53 14.54 11.11
CA PRO A 15 6.27 15.17 12.22
C PRO A 15 7.62 14.51 12.54
N ILE A 16 7.74 13.20 12.34
CA ILE A 16 9.00 12.47 12.56
C ILE A 16 10.11 12.95 11.62
N ASN A 17 9.76 13.57 10.51
CA ASN A 17 10.68 14.11 9.52
C ASN A 17 10.93 15.62 9.69
N ALA A 18 10.41 16.23 10.75
CA ALA A 18 10.61 17.65 11.00
C ALA A 18 12.11 17.97 11.09
N GLY A 19 12.53 19.04 10.43
CA GLY A 19 13.92 19.46 10.38
C GLY A 19 14.79 18.69 9.39
N LYS A 20 14.24 17.70 8.68
CA LYS A 20 14.93 16.94 7.65
C LYS A 20 14.57 17.47 6.26
N GLU A 21 15.43 17.22 5.29
CA GLU A 21 15.14 17.49 3.89
C GLU A 21 14.03 16.54 3.42
N HIS A 22 13.00 17.10 2.76
CA HIS A 22 11.91 16.34 2.21
C HIS A 22 12.08 16.21 0.71
N VAL A 23 12.18 14.98 0.22
CA VAL A 23 12.43 14.69 -1.20
C VAL A 23 11.35 13.76 -1.74
N LEU A 24 10.79 14.14 -2.89
CA LEU A 24 9.85 13.31 -3.64
C LEU A 24 10.61 12.63 -4.77
N ASN A 25 10.68 11.31 -4.71
CA ASN A 25 11.27 10.50 -5.78
C ASN A 25 10.17 10.00 -6.71
N THR A 26 10.35 10.21 -8.00
CA THR A 26 9.40 9.78 -9.03
C THR A 26 10.00 8.64 -9.83
N TYR A 27 9.20 7.59 -10.03
CA TYR A 27 9.57 6.41 -10.80
C TYR A 27 8.52 6.13 -11.87
N GLU A 28 8.94 5.47 -12.94
CA GLU A 28 8.05 4.85 -13.90
C GLU A 28 8.08 3.34 -13.69
N PHE A 29 6.91 2.72 -13.54
CA PHE A 29 6.81 1.27 -13.37
C PHE A 29 6.00 0.67 -14.52
N ASP A 30 6.65 -0.22 -15.30
CA ASP A 30 6.01 -0.94 -16.40
C ASP A 30 5.31 -2.19 -15.87
N ILE A 31 4.11 -1.99 -15.36
CA ILE A 31 3.30 -3.07 -14.78
C ILE A 31 2.87 -4.08 -15.86
N ASP A 32 2.53 -3.59 -17.06
CA ASP A 32 2.08 -4.45 -18.17
C ASP A 32 3.20 -5.37 -18.64
N GLY A 33 4.42 -4.84 -18.74
CA GLY A 33 5.60 -5.64 -19.06
C GLY A 33 5.88 -6.71 -18.03
N ALA A 34 5.77 -6.36 -16.74
CA ALA A 34 5.98 -7.29 -15.65
C ALA A 34 4.95 -8.44 -15.67
N VAL A 35 3.68 -8.10 -15.82
CA VAL A 35 2.60 -9.10 -15.88
C VAL A 35 2.78 -10.00 -17.12
N SER A 36 3.16 -9.44 -18.26
CA SER A 36 3.41 -10.19 -19.49
C SER A 36 4.56 -11.18 -19.35
N GLU A 37 5.57 -10.85 -18.52
CA GLU A 37 6.69 -11.76 -18.25
C GLU A 37 6.29 -12.92 -17.33
N GLY A 38 5.15 -12.81 -16.63
CA GLY A 38 4.64 -13.86 -15.75
C GLY A 38 4.70 -13.52 -14.27
N TYR A 39 5.05 -12.29 -13.89
CA TYR A 39 4.97 -11.86 -12.49
C TYR A 39 3.51 -11.81 -12.06
N ARG A 40 3.25 -12.23 -10.82
CA ARG A 40 1.90 -12.36 -10.26
C ARG A 40 1.48 -11.05 -9.62
N TYR A 41 0.43 -10.46 -10.16
CA TYR A 41 -0.09 -9.16 -9.72
C TYR A 41 -1.43 -9.32 -9.03
N LYS A 42 -1.56 -8.76 -7.83
CA LYS A 42 -2.81 -8.68 -7.09
C LYS A 42 -3.17 -7.23 -6.80
N HIS A 43 -4.33 -6.81 -7.27
CA HIS A 43 -4.85 -5.46 -7.03
C HIS A 43 -6.14 -5.53 -6.20
N PHE A 44 -6.08 -5.01 -4.98
CA PHE A 44 -7.25 -4.82 -4.12
C PHE A 44 -7.87 -3.47 -4.45
N ILE A 45 -8.97 -3.47 -5.17
CA ILE A 45 -9.60 -2.25 -5.70
C ILE A 45 -10.29 -1.44 -4.60
N ALA A 46 -10.75 -2.10 -3.54
CA ALA A 46 -11.50 -1.48 -2.46
C ALA A 46 -11.15 -2.10 -1.11
N TYR A 47 -11.53 -1.43 -0.02
CA TYR A 47 -11.54 -2.00 1.32
C TYR A 47 -12.73 -2.95 1.45
N ASP A 48 -12.61 -4.13 0.87
CA ASP A 48 -13.63 -5.17 0.91
C ASP A 48 -13.22 -6.33 1.81
N SER A 49 -14.04 -7.39 1.84
CA SER A 49 -13.75 -8.56 2.65
C SER A 49 -12.44 -9.24 2.25
N GLU A 50 -12.15 -9.31 0.96
CA GLU A 50 -10.91 -9.90 0.45
C GLU A 50 -9.68 -9.15 0.94
N TRP A 51 -9.71 -7.81 0.87
CA TRP A 51 -8.63 -6.96 1.38
C TRP A 51 -8.45 -7.14 2.88
N LEU A 52 -9.55 -7.12 3.64
CA LEU A 52 -9.52 -7.23 5.11
C LEU A 52 -8.95 -8.57 5.55
N GLU A 53 -9.40 -9.66 4.95
CA GLU A 53 -8.89 -11.01 5.24
C GLU A 53 -7.41 -11.14 4.90
N PHE A 54 -6.98 -10.59 3.77
CA PHE A 54 -5.57 -10.59 3.36
C PHE A 54 -4.68 -9.86 4.39
N VAL A 55 -5.08 -8.65 4.79
CA VAL A 55 -4.32 -7.85 5.75
C VAL A 55 -4.25 -8.53 7.12
N VAL A 56 -5.37 -9.04 7.61
CA VAL A 56 -5.44 -9.72 8.92
C VAL A 56 -4.60 -11.00 8.91
N ALA A 57 -4.71 -11.81 7.87
CA ALA A 57 -3.93 -13.05 7.74
C ALA A 57 -2.43 -12.77 7.73
N ASN A 58 -1.98 -11.78 6.98
CA ASN A 58 -0.57 -11.39 6.95
C ASN A 58 -0.09 -10.88 8.31
N ARG A 59 -0.90 -10.12 9.03
CA ARG A 59 -0.56 -9.63 10.38
C ARG A 59 -0.45 -10.77 11.38
N ARG A 60 -1.18 -11.86 11.18
CA ARG A 60 -1.09 -13.07 11.99
C ARG A 60 0.08 -13.97 11.61
N GLY A 61 0.87 -13.58 10.60
CA GLY A 61 2.05 -14.34 10.17
C GLY A 61 1.77 -15.41 9.13
N GLU A 62 0.59 -15.43 8.51
CA GLU A 62 0.23 -16.45 7.52
C GLU A 62 0.88 -16.24 6.16
N GLN A 63 1.49 -15.06 5.93
CA GLN A 63 2.31 -14.76 4.75
C GLN A 63 1.61 -15.02 3.40
N LEU A 64 0.34 -14.63 3.29
CA LEU A 64 -0.42 -14.77 2.04
C LEU A 64 0.19 -13.94 0.90
N TRP A 65 0.99 -12.92 1.23
CA TRP A 65 1.70 -12.09 0.27
C TRP A 65 2.68 -12.88 -0.58
N LYS A 66 3.15 -14.04 -0.12
CA LYS A 66 4.08 -14.90 -0.88
C LYS A 66 3.47 -15.46 -2.17
N ALA A 67 2.16 -15.45 -2.30
CA ALA A 67 1.50 -15.88 -3.53
C ALA A 67 1.65 -14.86 -4.68
N TYR A 68 2.15 -13.66 -4.39
CA TYR A 68 2.21 -12.56 -5.35
C TYR A 68 3.60 -11.96 -5.45
N ASP A 69 3.86 -11.27 -6.56
CA ASP A 69 5.10 -10.54 -6.82
C ASP A 69 4.87 -9.03 -6.76
N ILE A 70 3.64 -8.60 -7.07
CA ILE A 70 3.19 -7.21 -7.01
C ILE A 70 1.86 -7.20 -6.27
N VAL A 71 1.77 -6.40 -5.20
CA VAL A 71 0.50 -6.19 -4.48
C VAL A 71 0.18 -4.71 -4.45
N GLU A 72 -1.01 -4.37 -4.89
CA GLU A 72 -1.50 -3.00 -4.93
C GLU A 72 -2.83 -2.89 -4.21
N GLY A 73 -3.03 -1.84 -3.42
CA GLY A 73 -4.29 -1.60 -2.73
C GLY A 73 -4.19 -0.51 -1.69
N GLY A 74 -5.28 -0.32 -0.95
CA GLY A 74 -5.32 0.64 0.14
C GLY A 74 -4.36 0.27 1.26
N ILE A 75 -3.84 1.29 1.93
CA ILE A 75 -2.96 1.12 3.09
C ILE A 75 -3.75 1.25 4.38
N ALA A 76 -3.25 0.62 5.43
CA ALA A 76 -3.79 0.74 6.78
C ALA A 76 -3.15 1.94 7.47
N ASN A 77 -3.77 3.12 7.35
CA ASN A 77 -3.40 4.28 8.16
C ASN A 77 -3.88 4.07 9.61
N ASP A 78 -3.62 5.02 10.51
CA ASP A 78 -3.93 4.87 11.94
C ASP A 78 -5.41 4.58 12.20
N ARG A 79 -6.32 5.19 11.44
CA ARG A 79 -7.77 4.99 11.59
C ARG A 79 -8.20 3.62 11.09
N VAL A 80 -7.71 3.23 9.93
CA VAL A 80 -7.95 1.90 9.34
C VAL A 80 -7.35 0.82 10.23
N PHE A 81 -6.15 1.07 10.77
CA PHE A 81 -5.47 0.15 11.68
C PHE A 81 -6.34 -0.22 12.89
N ASN A 82 -6.97 0.78 13.51
CA ASN A 82 -7.83 0.53 14.66
C ASN A 82 -9.02 -0.39 14.31
N THR A 83 -9.63 -0.17 13.14
CA THR A 83 -10.72 -1.02 12.65
C THR A 83 -10.25 -2.46 12.43
N ILE A 84 -9.06 -2.63 11.83
CA ILE A 84 -8.44 -3.94 11.60
C ILE A 84 -8.18 -4.66 12.93
N GLU A 85 -7.63 -3.96 13.92
CA GLU A 85 -7.35 -4.55 15.24
C GLU A 85 -8.60 -5.04 15.93
N LEU A 86 -9.68 -4.26 15.93
CA LEU A 86 -10.96 -4.65 16.52
C LEU A 86 -11.57 -5.85 15.82
N TYR A 87 -11.49 -5.90 14.50
CA TYR A 87 -11.97 -7.04 13.73
C TYR A 87 -11.13 -8.29 14.03
N ALA A 88 -9.80 -8.16 14.01
CA ALA A 88 -8.89 -9.29 14.27
C ALA A 88 -9.07 -9.87 15.68
N ALA A 89 -9.41 -9.03 16.65
CA ALA A 89 -9.67 -9.44 18.03
C ALA A 89 -11.07 -10.03 18.24
N GLY A 90 -11.91 -10.07 17.20
CA GLY A 90 -13.29 -10.57 17.29
C GLY A 90 -14.26 -9.62 17.96
N LEU A 91 -13.87 -8.36 18.16
CA LEU A 91 -14.68 -7.34 18.83
C LEU A 91 -15.62 -6.59 17.89
N THR A 92 -15.35 -6.63 16.59
CA THR A 92 -16.16 -5.99 15.55
C THR A 92 -16.44 -7.01 14.45
N PRO A 93 -17.71 -7.24 14.10
CA PRO A 93 -18.06 -8.12 12.97
C PRO A 93 -17.52 -7.53 11.65
N MET A 94 -17.31 -8.40 10.66
CA MET A 94 -16.85 -7.98 9.33
C MET A 94 -17.74 -6.91 8.71
N GLU A 95 -19.04 -7.07 8.80
CA GLU A 95 -20.01 -6.12 8.24
C GLU A 95 -19.79 -4.70 8.79
N ASP A 96 -19.62 -4.58 10.11
CA ASP A 96 -19.40 -3.27 10.75
C ASP A 96 -18.04 -2.71 10.42
N ALA A 97 -17.01 -3.55 10.35
CA ALA A 97 -15.67 -3.14 9.96
C ALA A 97 -15.67 -2.55 8.53
N LEU A 98 -16.32 -3.24 7.59
CA LEU A 98 -16.40 -2.77 6.20
C LEU A 98 -17.17 -1.47 6.07
N LYS A 99 -18.23 -1.26 6.87
CA LYS A 99 -18.96 0.01 6.90
C LYS A 99 -18.08 1.17 7.34
N LYS A 100 -17.26 0.98 8.37
CA LYS A 100 -16.31 2.01 8.82
C LYS A 100 -15.28 2.34 7.76
N LEU A 101 -14.78 1.34 7.04
CA LEU A 101 -13.75 1.53 6.02
C LEU A 101 -14.27 2.32 4.80
N GLN A 102 -15.58 2.32 4.54
CA GLN A 102 -16.18 3.09 3.45
C GLN A 102 -16.00 4.61 3.60
N TYR A 103 -15.79 5.10 4.81
CA TYR A 103 -15.62 6.52 5.09
C TYR A 103 -14.18 6.99 5.03
N GLU A 104 -13.24 6.08 4.78
CA GLU A 104 -11.83 6.44 4.68
C GLU A 104 -11.51 7.08 3.33
N LYS A 105 -10.59 8.05 3.34
CA LYS A 105 -10.09 8.68 2.11
C LYS A 105 -9.42 7.63 1.23
N PRO A 106 -9.62 7.69 -0.10
CA PRO A 106 -8.86 6.86 -1.01
C PRO A 106 -7.37 7.04 -0.81
N ASN A 107 -6.66 5.94 -0.68
CA ASN A 107 -5.20 5.89 -0.69
C ASN A 107 -4.78 4.66 -1.49
N ASN A 108 -3.52 4.60 -1.87
CA ASN A 108 -3.02 3.48 -2.66
C ASN A 108 -1.55 3.24 -2.39
N GLN A 109 -1.17 1.98 -2.34
CA GLN A 109 0.22 1.56 -2.19
C GLN A 109 0.50 0.42 -3.15
N ILE A 110 1.67 0.47 -3.77
CA ILE A 110 2.15 -0.58 -4.67
C ILE A 110 3.40 -1.18 -4.04
N CYS A 111 3.35 -2.47 -3.75
CA CYS A 111 4.45 -3.21 -3.16
C CYS A 111 5.07 -4.13 -4.19
N LEU A 112 6.38 -4.01 -4.40
CA LEU A 112 7.16 -4.85 -5.30
C LEU A 112 7.96 -5.84 -4.45
N LEU A 113 7.70 -7.13 -4.60
CA LEU A 113 8.17 -8.17 -3.68
C LEU A 113 9.36 -8.96 -4.21
N ARG A 114 9.87 -8.63 -5.41
CA ARG A 114 10.99 -9.30 -6.05
C ARG A 114 12.00 -8.30 -6.58
N GLN A 115 13.26 -8.45 -6.19
CA GLN A 115 14.32 -7.55 -6.66
C GLN A 115 14.51 -7.56 -8.19
N PRO A 116 14.53 -8.72 -8.87
CA PRO A 116 14.64 -8.72 -10.34
C PRO A 116 13.54 -7.95 -11.05
N LEU A 117 12.32 -7.96 -10.50
CA LEU A 117 11.20 -7.18 -10.99
C LEU A 117 11.48 -5.68 -10.88
N VAL A 118 11.97 -5.24 -9.73
CA VAL A 118 12.34 -3.84 -9.49
C VAL A 118 13.43 -3.40 -10.48
N ASP A 119 14.47 -4.20 -10.63
CA ASP A 119 15.61 -3.88 -11.49
C ASP A 119 15.22 -3.71 -12.95
N LYS A 120 14.27 -4.52 -13.41
CA LYS A 120 13.88 -4.56 -14.82
C LYS A 120 12.78 -3.56 -15.18
N TYR A 121 11.79 -3.38 -14.31
CA TYR A 121 10.55 -2.67 -14.64
C TYR A 121 10.32 -1.37 -13.89
N LEU A 122 11.11 -1.07 -12.86
CA LEU A 122 11.02 0.20 -12.14
C LEU A 122 12.17 1.11 -12.55
N HIS A 123 11.85 2.25 -13.14
CA HIS A 123 12.85 3.19 -13.64
C HIS A 123 12.75 4.52 -12.91
N PHE A 124 13.88 4.97 -12.33
CA PHE A 124 13.95 6.27 -11.67
C PHE A 124 13.84 7.39 -12.70
N ILE A 125 12.98 8.37 -12.41
CA ILE A 125 12.77 9.54 -13.27
C ILE A 125 13.47 10.77 -12.68
N GLU A 126 13.09 11.18 -11.48
CA GLU A 126 13.65 12.37 -10.84
C GLU A 126 13.50 12.33 -9.32
N ALA A 127 14.32 13.15 -8.66
CA ALA A 127 14.20 13.48 -7.25
C ALA A 127 13.96 14.99 -7.15
N LYS A 128 12.90 15.37 -6.43
CA LYS A 128 12.54 16.78 -6.28
C LYS A 128 12.40 17.11 -4.80
N GLN A 129 13.09 18.18 -4.38
CA GLN A 129 12.91 18.69 -3.03
C GLN A 129 11.54 19.35 -2.91
N ILE A 130 10.83 19.04 -1.83
CA ILE A 130 9.49 19.57 -1.55
C ILE A 130 9.52 20.42 -0.29
N GLU A 131 8.52 21.31 -0.15
CA GLU A 131 8.38 22.15 1.04
C GLU A 131 8.14 21.29 2.29
N PRO A 132 8.74 21.64 3.41
CA PRO A 132 8.55 20.94 4.67
C PRO A 132 7.12 21.10 5.22
#